data_b73d20a68c562cd3ca790d078a5c06f8
#
_entry.id   b73d20a68c562cd3ca790d078a5c06f8
#
_cell.length_a   1.000
_cell.length_b   1.000
_cell.length_c   1.000
_cell.angle_alpha   90.00
_cell.angle_beta   90.00
_cell.angle_gamma   90.00
#
_symmetry.space_group_name_H-M   'P 1'
#
loop_
_entity.id
_entity.type
_entity.pdbx_description
1 polymer ?
#
loop_
_entity_poly.entity_id
_entity_poly.type
_entity_poly.pdbx_seq_one_letter_code
_entity_poly.pdbx_strand_id
1 'polypeptide(L)'
;VSSPKRIKKQITQELTEVKKKYATPRRTEIVYDHQSQTEAAPEDETPDYPVHLFLSHEGYLKKITPQSLRMASDQKYKDGDGPFLQWEANNRDDLLVFTDRQQCYKTRLSDFDDTKASVLGDDLPAKLGMDEGESVMGMVLPGDYSGYMIFFFENGKAAKVELSAYKTTSNRRRLTGAYSDKSPLKALLYLKEDREIAVYSTEPRVLIVNTALLGVKTTRTTQGVALLTLKKKYVLDTVRFPEETGITDLARYRGRSIPATGALLKTEDSDDKQLSLI
;
A
#
# COMPACT_ATOMS: atom_id res chain seq x y z
N VAL A 1 -7.63 17.71 58.87
CA VAL A 1 -7.13 17.36 57.55
C VAL A 1 -8.21 16.62 56.81
N SER A 2 -8.76 17.21 55.78
CA SER A 2 -9.90 16.70 55.00
C SER A 2 -9.47 15.53 54.15
N SER A 3 -10.12 14.38 54.34
CA SER A 3 -9.91 13.19 53.52
C SER A 3 -10.27 13.51 52.05
N PRO A 4 -9.46 13.04 51.04
CA PRO A 4 -9.76 13.24 49.63
C PRO A 4 -11.17 12.82 49.20
N LYS A 5 -11.75 11.81 49.86
CA LYS A 5 -13.15 11.40 49.69
C LYS A 5 -14.16 12.45 50.11
N ARG A 6 -13.90 13.20 51.20
CA ARG A 6 -14.78 14.27 51.66
C ARG A 6 -14.73 15.46 50.70
N ILE A 7 -13.56 15.85 50.28
CA ILE A 7 -13.37 16.93 49.30
C ILE A 7 -14.11 16.61 47.99
N LYS A 8 -13.94 15.40 47.46
CA LYS A 8 -14.65 14.97 46.25
C LYS A 8 -16.15 14.99 46.37
N LYS A 9 -16.68 14.55 47.55
CA LYS A 9 -18.12 14.57 47.85
C LYS A 9 -18.64 16.02 47.89
N GLN A 10 -17.93 16.92 48.53
CA GLN A 10 -18.31 18.33 48.65
C GLN A 10 -18.32 19.01 47.28
N ILE A 11 -17.26 18.83 46.48
CA ILE A 11 -17.19 19.36 45.11
C ILE A 11 -18.36 18.84 44.25
N THR A 12 -18.68 17.55 44.34
CA THR A 12 -19.81 16.96 43.61
C THR A 12 -21.15 17.59 44.03
N GLN A 13 -21.32 17.85 45.33
CA GLN A 13 -22.54 18.43 45.85
C GLN A 13 -22.69 19.89 45.39
N GLU A 14 -21.65 20.71 45.52
CA GLU A 14 -21.64 22.11 45.05
C GLU A 14 -21.89 22.21 43.54
N LEU A 15 -21.22 21.37 42.72
CA LEU A 15 -21.45 21.33 41.29
C LEU A 15 -22.88 20.91 40.93
N THR A 16 -23.48 20.01 41.71
CA THR A 16 -24.86 19.58 41.49
C THR A 16 -25.85 20.72 41.77
N GLU A 17 -25.61 21.53 42.84
CA GLU A 17 -26.40 22.71 43.15
C GLU A 17 -26.28 23.80 42.05
N VAL A 18 -25.06 24.06 41.59
CA VAL A 18 -24.82 24.98 40.49
C VAL A 18 -25.53 24.51 39.21
N LYS A 19 -25.45 23.21 38.92
CA LYS A 19 -26.17 22.62 37.80
C LYS A 19 -27.67 22.81 37.90
N LYS A 20 -28.28 22.56 39.09
CA LYS A 20 -29.73 22.76 39.31
C LYS A 20 -30.16 24.23 39.13
N LYS A 21 -29.30 25.18 39.51
CA LYS A 21 -29.63 26.60 39.49
C LYS A 21 -29.44 27.26 38.15
N TYR A 22 -28.43 26.80 37.36
CA TYR A 22 -27.96 27.49 36.14
C TYR A 22 -28.03 26.63 34.91
N ALA A 23 -28.39 25.33 34.98
CA ALA A 23 -28.48 24.51 33.76
C ALA A 23 -29.61 25.01 32.87
N THR A 24 -29.23 25.32 31.64
CA THR A 24 -30.18 25.60 30.57
C THR A 24 -30.35 24.37 29.70
N PRO A 25 -31.53 24.17 29.11
CA PRO A 25 -31.72 23.09 28.13
C PRO A 25 -30.71 23.18 27.02
N ARG A 26 -30.21 22.03 26.59
CA ARG A 26 -29.29 21.96 25.46
C ARG A 26 -29.97 22.51 24.21
N ARG A 27 -29.31 23.45 23.53
CA ARG A 27 -29.80 24.07 22.28
C ARG A 27 -29.36 23.32 21.04
N THR A 28 -28.46 22.32 21.20
CA THR A 28 -27.94 21.49 20.12
C THR A 28 -28.50 20.09 20.23
N GLU A 29 -28.91 19.52 19.12
CA GLU A 29 -29.31 18.13 18.99
C GLU A 29 -28.08 17.28 18.66
N ILE A 30 -27.98 16.07 19.25
CA ILE A 30 -26.97 15.10 18.85
C ILE A 30 -27.57 14.31 17.70
N VAL A 31 -27.17 14.63 16.49
CA VAL A 31 -27.51 13.83 15.32
C VAL A 31 -26.49 12.70 15.23
N TYR A 32 -26.96 11.47 15.35
CA TYR A 32 -26.12 10.30 15.10
C TYR A 32 -26.03 10.12 13.57
N ASP A 33 -24.83 10.02 13.04
CA ASP A 33 -24.49 9.97 11.60
C ASP A 33 -25.19 8.81 10.84
N HIS A 34 -25.86 7.90 11.56
CA HIS A 34 -26.60 6.79 10.98
C HIS A 34 -27.99 7.18 10.39
N GLN A 35 -28.47 8.40 10.62
CA GLN A 35 -29.77 8.86 10.10
C GLN A 35 -29.66 9.77 8.87
N SER A 36 -28.47 10.20 8.50
CA SER A 36 -28.24 11.08 7.34
C SER A 36 -27.93 10.33 6.02
N GLN A 37 -28.15 9.01 5.96
CA GLN A 37 -27.79 8.21 4.78
C GLN A 37 -28.98 7.75 3.93
N THR A 38 -30.08 8.51 3.90
CA THR A 38 -31.16 8.25 2.94
C THR A 38 -31.31 9.33 1.85
N GLU A 39 -30.38 10.26 1.75
CA GLU A 39 -30.19 10.98 0.50
C GLU A 39 -29.28 10.13 -0.38
N ALA A 40 -29.83 9.60 -1.47
CA ALA A 40 -29.04 8.96 -2.52
C ALA A 40 -27.83 9.86 -2.80
N ALA A 41 -26.62 9.31 -2.63
CA ALA A 41 -25.42 10.03 -3.03
C ALA A 41 -25.65 10.53 -4.45
N PRO A 42 -25.34 11.80 -4.79
CA PRO A 42 -25.48 12.28 -6.14
C PRO A 42 -24.80 11.28 -7.06
N GLU A 43 -25.52 10.81 -8.08
CA GLU A 43 -24.96 9.90 -9.08
C GLU A 43 -23.67 10.54 -9.57
N ASP A 44 -22.57 9.82 -9.45
CA ASP A 44 -21.25 10.30 -9.86
C ASP A 44 -21.32 10.46 -11.40
N GLU A 45 -21.53 11.68 -11.87
CA GLU A 45 -21.66 12.01 -13.30
C GLU A 45 -20.33 11.79 -14.07
N THR A 46 -19.26 11.44 -13.35
CA THR A 46 -17.95 11.14 -13.95
C THR A 46 -18.09 9.99 -14.94
N PRO A 47 -17.71 10.14 -16.21
CA PRO A 47 -17.83 9.07 -17.18
C PRO A 47 -16.91 7.90 -16.82
N ASP A 48 -17.41 6.67 -16.94
CA ASP A 48 -16.63 5.45 -16.72
C ASP A 48 -16.27 4.81 -18.07
N TYR A 49 -14.98 4.57 -18.26
CA TYR A 49 -14.43 3.96 -19.47
C TYR A 49 -13.07 3.29 -19.15
N PRO A 50 -12.68 2.27 -19.93
CA PRO A 50 -11.41 1.58 -19.72
C PRO A 50 -10.22 2.48 -20.06
N VAL A 51 -9.15 2.35 -19.28
CA VAL A 51 -7.89 3.09 -19.43
C VAL A 51 -6.70 2.18 -19.17
N HIS A 52 -5.55 2.49 -19.76
CA HIS A 52 -4.26 1.91 -19.46
C HIS A 52 -3.44 2.90 -18.66
N LEU A 53 -2.82 2.43 -17.58
CA LEU A 53 -1.96 3.22 -16.72
C LEU A 53 -0.51 2.82 -16.93
N PHE A 54 0.37 3.80 -17.07
CA PHE A 54 1.82 3.61 -17.16
C PHE A 54 2.49 4.51 -16.15
N LEU A 55 3.21 3.93 -15.21
CA LEU A 55 4.04 4.64 -14.24
C LEU A 55 5.51 4.47 -14.59
N SER A 56 6.27 5.55 -14.60
CA SER A 56 7.72 5.52 -14.74
C SER A 56 8.44 5.41 -13.38
N HIS A 57 9.72 5.06 -13.38
CA HIS A 57 10.55 5.01 -12.16
C HIS A 57 10.68 6.38 -11.47
N GLU A 58 10.67 7.47 -12.23
CA GLU A 58 10.68 8.84 -11.67
C GLU A 58 9.31 9.34 -11.21
N GLY A 59 8.24 8.52 -11.32
CA GLY A 59 6.91 8.85 -10.80
C GLY A 59 6.00 9.59 -11.77
N TYR A 60 6.24 9.55 -13.07
CA TYR A 60 5.33 10.08 -14.08
C TYR A 60 4.23 9.07 -14.40
N LEU A 61 2.99 9.47 -14.19
CA LEU A 61 1.80 8.65 -14.45
C LEU A 61 1.10 9.09 -15.74
N LYS A 62 0.87 8.15 -16.65
CA LYS A 62 0.04 8.34 -17.83
C LYS A 62 -1.24 7.54 -17.70
N LYS A 63 -2.35 8.18 -17.98
CA LYS A 63 -3.65 7.52 -18.17
C LYS A 63 -3.99 7.62 -19.65
N ILE A 64 -4.04 6.50 -20.35
CA ILE A 64 -4.18 6.43 -21.81
C ILE A 64 -5.41 5.60 -22.16
N THR A 65 -6.31 6.14 -23.00
CA THR A 65 -7.45 5.37 -23.49
C THR A 65 -7.00 4.29 -24.48
N PRO A 66 -7.71 3.17 -24.61
CA PRO A 66 -7.37 2.10 -25.56
C PRO A 66 -7.27 2.60 -27.01
N GLN A 67 -8.11 3.57 -27.37
CA GLN A 67 -8.08 4.18 -28.70
C GLN A 67 -6.77 4.96 -28.93
N SER A 68 -6.35 5.77 -27.95
CA SER A 68 -5.10 6.53 -28.05
C SER A 68 -3.86 5.63 -28.07
N LEU A 69 -3.90 4.51 -27.30
CA LEU A 69 -2.80 3.55 -27.26
C LEU A 69 -2.63 2.79 -28.58
N ARG A 70 -3.72 2.48 -29.29
CA ARG A 70 -3.64 1.84 -30.63
C ARG A 70 -2.97 2.72 -31.70
N MET A 71 -3.04 4.04 -31.52
CA MET A 71 -2.46 4.99 -32.48
C MET A 71 -0.96 5.22 -32.27
N ALA A 72 -0.44 5.00 -31.05
CA ALA A 72 0.97 5.16 -30.71
C ALA A 72 1.30 4.25 -29.52
N SER A 73 2.04 3.18 -29.77
CA SER A 73 2.45 2.20 -28.76
C SER A 73 3.70 2.62 -27.97
N ASP A 74 4.58 3.38 -28.60
CA ASP A 74 5.87 3.73 -28.01
C ASP A 74 5.71 4.79 -26.93
N GLN A 75 6.05 4.41 -25.70
CA GLN A 75 5.94 5.26 -24.52
C GLN A 75 7.14 6.19 -24.41
N LYS A 76 6.90 7.50 -24.37
CA LYS A 76 7.96 8.48 -24.09
C LYS A 76 8.23 8.54 -22.59
N TYR A 77 9.50 8.45 -22.22
CA TYR A 77 10.00 8.67 -20.87
C TYR A 77 10.97 9.87 -20.85
N LYS A 78 11.30 10.37 -19.67
CA LYS A 78 12.36 11.34 -19.47
C LYS A 78 13.72 10.67 -19.70
N ASP A 79 14.74 11.46 -20.02
CA ASP A 79 16.10 10.93 -20.22
C ASP A 79 16.61 10.26 -18.94
N GLY A 80 16.95 8.97 -19.05
CA GLY A 80 17.38 8.15 -17.91
C GLY A 80 16.25 7.47 -17.12
N ASP A 81 14.97 7.78 -17.43
CA ASP A 81 13.79 7.15 -16.82
C ASP A 81 13.31 5.98 -17.70
N GLY A 82 12.43 5.14 -17.14
CA GLY A 82 11.89 3.96 -17.82
C GLY A 82 10.58 3.46 -17.22
N PRO A 83 9.99 2.41 -17.81
CA PRO A 83 8.75 1.83 -17.31
C PRO A 83 8.96 1.19 -15.94
N PHE A 84 8.07 1.49 -14.99
CA PHE A 84 8.05 0.88 -13.67
C PHE A 84 6.86 -0.07 -13.51
N LEU A 85 5.65 0.42 -13.74
CA LEU A 85 4.43 -0.36 -13.57
C LEU A 85 3.42 -0.04 -14.69
N GLN A 86 2.63 -1.06 -15.07
CA GLN A 86 1.58 -0.96 -16.07
C GLN A 86 0.35 -1.75 -15.63
N TRP A 87 -0.86 -1.14 -15.80
CA TRP A 87 -2.13 -1.78 -15.51
C TRP A 87 -3.23 -1.39 -16.47
N GLU A 88 -4.29 -2.19 -16.48
CA GLU A 88 -5.58 -1.86 -17.02
C GLU A 88 -6.54 -1.50 -15.87
N ALA A 89 -7.35 -0.48 -16.07
CA ALA A 89 -8.26 0.07 -15.06
C ALA A 89 -9.46 0.75 -15.72
N ASN A 90 -10.40 1.23 -14.91
CA ASN A 90 -11.49 2.10 -15.34
C ASN A 90 -11.31 3.52 -14.77
N ASN A 91 -11.78 4.51 -15.49
CA ASN A 91 -11.63 5.92 -15.12
C ASN A 91 -12.18 6.26 -13.71
N ARG A 92 -13.17 5.52 -13.22
CA ARG A 92 -13.76 5.71 -11.88
C ARG A 92 -13.01 4.98 -10.77
N ASP A 93 -12.05 4.13 -11.09
CA ASP A 93 -11.36 3.33 -10.09
C ASP A 93 -10.60 4.21 -9.09
N ASP A 94 -10.64 3.79 -7.82
CA ASP A 94 -9.77 4.32 -6.79
C ASP A 94 -8.33 3.84 -7.03
N LEU A 95 -7.36 4.67 -6.69
CA LEU A 95 -5.94 4.36 -6.74
C LEU A 95 -5.33 4.60 -5.36
N LEU A 96 -4.62 3.60 -4.83
CA LEU A 96 -3.79 3.71 -3.63
C LEU A 96 -2.32 3.77 -4.03
N VAL A 97 -1.62 4.79 -3.59
CA VAL A 97 -0.20 5.01 -3.86
C VAL A 97 0.56 4.92 -2.55
N PHE A 98 1.44 3.94 -2.42
CA PHE A 98 2.28 3.74 -1.24
C PHE A 98 3.67 4.32 -1.46
N THR A 99 4.22 4.97 -0.44
CA THR A 99 5.52 5.64 -0.53
C THR A 99 6.51 5.08 0.48
N ASP A 100 7.78 5.41 0.34
CA ASP A 100 8.88 5.02 1.22
C ASP A 100 8.81 5.65 2.63
N ARG A 101 7.91 6.64 2.84
CA ARG A 101 7.73 7.35 4.11
C ARG A 101 6.47 6.91 4.89
N GLN A 102 6.08 5.65 4.78
CA GLN A 102 4.92 5.08 5.47
C GLN A 102 3.61 5.83 5.19
N GLN A 103 3.49 6.41 4.01
CA GLN A 103 2.28 7.09 3.56
C GLN A 103 1.51 6.22 2.55
N CYS A 104 0.20 6.39 2.53
CA CYS A 104 -0.65 5.91 1.47
C CYS A 104 -1.54 7.06 1.01
N TYR A 105 -1.42 7.42 -0.25
CA TYR A 105 -2.28 8.43 -0.88
C TYR A 105 -3.42 7.71 -1.59
N LYS A 106 -4.64 8.22 -1.36
CA LYS A 106 -5.83 7.78 -2.05
C LYS A 106 -6.27 8.85 -3.05
N THR A 107 -6.46 8.46 -4.29
CA THR A 107 -6.97 9.32 -5.37
C THR A 107 -7.90 8.50 -6.27
N ARG A 108 -8.59 9.13 -7.20
CA ARG A 108 -9.34 8.48 -8.26
C ARG A 108 -8.64 8.68 -9.59
N LEU A 109 -8.79 7.72 -10.50
CA LEU A 109 -8.21 7.86 -11.84
C LEU A 109 -8.85 9.00 -12.63
N SER A 110 -10.10 9.35 -12.32
CA SER A 110 -10.77 10.53 -12.88
C SER A 110 -10.14 11.86 -12.49
N ASP A 111 -9.30 11.89 -11.45
CA ASP A 111 -8.55 13.10 -11.06
C ASP A 111 -7.34 13.38 -11.99
N PHE A 112 -7.03 12.45 -12.89
CA PHE A 112 -5.95 12.54 -13.88
C PHE A 112 -6.52 12.75 -15.27
N ASP A 113 -5.85 13.59 -16.05
CA ASP A 113 -6.22 13.81 -17.43
C ASP A 113 -5.85 12.64 -18.33
N ASP A 114 -6.66 12.39 -19.39
CA ASP A 114 -6.29 11.44 -20.41
C ASP A 114 -5.10 11.97 -21.22
N THR A 115 -4.07 11.15 -21.35
CA THR A 115 -2.83 11.52 -22.02
C THR A 115 -2.56 10.66 -23.25
N LYS A 116 -1.43 10.92 -23.89
CA LYS A 116 -0.93 10.14 -25.05
C LYS A 116 0.41 9.49 -24.70
N ALA A 117 0.76 8.42 -25.40
CA ALA A 117 2.04 7.76 -25.24
C ALA A 117 3.25 8.70 -25.44
N SER A 118 3.11 9.71 -26.31
CA SER A 118 4.16 10.66 -26.70
C SER A 118 4.47 11.76 -25.67
N VAL A 119 3.71 11.86 -24.55
CA VAL A 119 3.95 12.84 -23.47
C VAL A 119 4.50 12.15 -22.23
N LEU A 120 5.02 12.93 -21.28
CA LEU A 120 5.57 12.37 -20.03
C LEU A 120 4.48 11.90 -19.08
N GLY A 121 3.30 12.53 -19.09
CA GLY A 121 2.21 12.29 -18.16
C GLY A 121 2.23 13.25 -16.96
N ASP A 122 1.40 12.97 -15.96
CA ASP A 122 1.31 13.74 -14.72
C ASP A 122 2.49 13.39 -13.80
N ASP A 123 3.11 14.40 -13.20
CA ASP A 123 4.03 14.23 -12.08
C ASP A 123 3.21 13.81 -10.84
N LEU A 124 3.22 12.52 -10.53
CA LEU A 124 2.40 11.92 -9.46
C LEU A 124 2.74 12.48 -8.07
N PRO A 125 4.02 12.64 -7.69
CA PRO A 125 4.40 13.31 -6.46
C PRO A 125 3.80 14.70 -6.31
N ALA A 126 3.93 15.55 -7.32
CA ALA A 126 3.38 16.90 -7.29
C ALA A 126 1.85 16.91 -7.25
N LYS A 127 1.19 16.05 -8.03
CA LYS A 127 -0.28 15.95 -8.10
C LYS A 127 -0.90 15.46 -6.79
N LEU A 128 -0.23 14.57 -6.07
CA LEU A 128 -0.67 14.05 -4.78
C LEU A 128 -0.25 14.93 -3.59
N GLY A 129 0.63 15.92 -3.81
CA GLY A 129 1.19 16.75 -2.75
C GLY A 129 2.07 15.94 -1.81
N MET A 130 2.92 15.08 -2.38
CA MET A 130 3.89 14.29 -1.63
C MET A 130 4.97 15.19 -1.03
N ASP A 131 5.59 14.73 0.06
CA ASP A 131 6.67 15.48 0.70
C ASP A 131 7.95 15.45 -0.17
N GLU A 132 8.80 16.48 -0.05
CA GLU A 132 10.07 16.54 -0.80
C GLU A 132 10.94 15.32 -0.51
N GLY A 133 11.42 14.67 -1.57
CA GLY A 133 12.23 13.43 -1.49
C GLY A 133 11.45 12.18 -1.05
N GLU A 134 10.12 12.20 -1.11
CA GLU A 134 9.27 11.02 -0.95
C GLU A 134 9.14 10.31 -2.29
N SER A 135 9.30 8.99 -2.30
CA SER A 135 9.30 8.16 -3.51
C SER A 135 8.15 7.14 -3.50
N VAL A 136 7.59 6.90 -4.67
CA VAL A 136 6.55 5.87 -4.85
C VAL A 136 7.18 4.48 -4.78
N MET A 137 6.68 3.65 -3.86
CA MET A 137 7.08 2.25 -3.72
C MET A 137 6.18 1.29 -4.49
N GLY A 138 4.94 1.69 -4.73
CA GLY A 138 3.99 0.92 -5.53
C GLY A 138 2.59 1.51 -5.49
N MET A 139 1.77 1.04 -6.42
CA MET A 139 0.38 1.45 -6.55
C MET A 139 -0.53 0.23 -6.57
N VAL A 140 -1.77 0.42 -6.12
CA VAL A 140 -2.78 -0.63 -6.07
C VAL A 140 -4.13 -0.06 -6.50
N LEU A 141 -4.82 -0.80 -7.37
CA LEU A 141 -6.24 -0.60 -7.67
C LEU A 141 -7.04 -1.44 -6.67
N PRO A 142 -7.63 -0.82 -5.63
CA PRO A 142 -8.22 -1.58 -4.52
C PRO A 142 -9.54 -2.27 -4.90
N GLY A 143 -10.22 -1.82 -5.96
CA GLY A 143 -11.52 -2.35 -6.37
C GLY A 143 -12.52 -2.34 -5.21
N ASP A 144 -12.99 -3.51 -4.81
CA ASP A 144 -13.89 -3.72 -3.67
C ASP A 144 -13.18 -3.71 -2.30
N TYR A 145 -11.87 -3.46 -2.27
CA TYR A 145 -11.01 -3.53 -1.09
C TYR A 145 -10.88 -4.94 -0.47
N SER A 146 -11.11 -5.99 -1.27
CA SER A 146 -10.82 -7.37 -0.87
C SER A 146 -9.34 -7.72 -1.02
N GLY A 147 -8.90 -8.78 -0.36
CA GLY A 147 -7.51 -9.24 -0.41
C GLY A 147 -6.59 -8.57 0.61
N TYR A 148 -5.30 -8.63 0.36
CA TYR A 148 -4.26 -8.30 1.34
C TYR A 148 -3.15 -7.47 0.72
N MET A 149 -2.65 -6.48 1.50
CA MET A 149 -1.35 -5.87 1.29
C MET A 149 -0.30 -6.63 2.06
N ILE A 150 0.82 -6.94 1.43
CA ILE A 150 1.97 -7.57 2.07
C ILE A 150 3.17 -6.65 1.92
N PHE A 151 3.74 -6.24 3.05
CA PHE A 151 4.90 -5.37 3.13
C PHE A 151 6.12 -6.18 3.54
N PHE A 152 7.21 -6.09 2.78
CA PHE A 152 8.45 -6.79 3.04
C PHE A 152 9.52 -5.79 3.47
N PHE A 153 10.11 -6.04 4.62
CA PHE A 153 11.05 -5.13 5.25
C PHE A 153 12.48 -5.63 5.15
N GLU A 154 13.42 -4.70 5.12
CA GLU A 154 14.85 -4.94 5.02
C GLU A 154 15.36 -5.94 6.06
N ASN A 155 14.81 -5.92 7.28
CA ASN A 155 15.13 -6.81 8.38
C ASN A 155 14.63 -8.26 8.24
N GLY A 156 14.08 -8.63 7.09
CA GLY A 156 13.58 -9.98 6.81
C GLY A 156 12.20 -10.30 7.39
N LYS A 157 11.48 -9.29 7.90
CA LYS A 157 10.08 -9.44 8.33
C LYS A 157 9.12 -9.13 7.19
N ALA A 158 7.91 -9.69 7.29
CA ALA A 158 6.80 -9.36 6.40
C ALA A 158 5.51 -9.14 7.20
N ALA A 159 4.73 -8.16 6.79
CA ALA A 159 3.44 -7.83 7.38
C ALA A 159 2.34 -8.00 6.35
N LYS A 160 1.40 -8.92 6.59
CA LYS A 160 0.20 -9.15 5.78
C LYS A 160 -0.98 -8.46 6.44
N VAL A 161 -1.59 -7.48 5.76
CA VAL A 161 -2.67 -6.63 6.28
C VAL A 161 -3.85 -6.69 5.31
N GLU A 162 -5.07 -6.77 5.82
CA GLU A 162 -6.27 -6.70 4.98
C GLU A 162 -6.32 -5.37 4.22
N LEU A 163 -6.63 -5.42 2.91
CA LEU A 163 -6.74 -4.21 2.09
C LEU A 163 -7.85 -3.29 2.60
N SER A 164 -8.91 -3.84 3.20
CA SER A 164 -10.01 -3.10 3.86
C SER A 164 -9.52 -2.09 4.91
N ALA A 165 -8.35 -2.31 5.53
CA ALA A 165 -7.74 -1.38 6.48
C ALA A 165 -7.33 -0.02 5.87
N TYR A 166 -7.27 0.07 4.54
CA TYR A 166 -6.96 1.29 3.77
C TYR A 166 -8.21 1.97 3.22
N LYS A 167 -9.39 1.34 3.39
CA LYS A 167 -10.67 1.95 3.04
C LYS A 167 -11.00 3.05 4.06
N THR A 168 -10.99 4.28 3.61
CA THR A 168 -11.37 5.44 4.45
C THR A 168 -12.79 5.86 4.17
N THR A 169 -13.56 6.12 5.21
CA THR A 169 -14.95 6.66 5.11
C THR A 169 -14.98 8.17 4.89
N SER A 170 -13.86 8.84 5.09
CA SER A 170 -13.70 10.29 4.87
C SER A 170 -12.90 10.55 3.59
N ASN A 171 -13.09 11.75 3.00
CA ASN A 171 -12.30 12.21 1.85
C ASN A 171 -10.81 12.46 2.19
N ARG A 172 -10.23 11.63 3.05
CA ARG A 172 -8.81 11.68 3.38
C ARG A 172 -8.00 11.21 2.19
N ARG A 173 -7.31 12.14 1.55
CA ARG A 173 -6.39 11.82 0.44
C ARG A 173 -5.06 11.23 0.91
N ARG A 174 -4.61 11.52 2.14
CA ARG A 174 -3.33 11.06 2.72
C ARG A 174 -3.56 10.28 4.00
N LEU A 175 -3.06 9.06 4.06
CA LEU A 175 -3.12 8.16 5.19
C LEU A 175 -1.70 7.94 5.72
N THR A 176 -1.42 8.47 6.91
CA THR A 176 -0.14 8.29 7.61
C THR A 176 -0.11 6.94 8.34
N GLY A 177 1.08 6.37 8.54
CA GLY A 177 1.22 5.06 9.17
C GLY A 177 0.59 3.95 8.35
N ALA A 178 0.86 3.95 7.04
CA ALA A 178 0.35 2.93 6.13
C ALA A 178 0.99 1.55 6.37
N TYR A 179 2.20 1.51 6.91
CA TYR A 179 2.92 0.31 7.32
C TYR A 179 3.93 0.65 8.42
N SER A 180 4.69 -0.32 8.91
CA SER A 180 5.64 -0.14 10.03
C SER A 180 6.85 0.72 9.64
N ASP A 181 7.27 1.59 10.54
CA ASP A 181 8.46 2.45 10.46
C ASP A 181 9.74 1.80 11.04
N LYS A 182 9.66 0.56 11.54
CA LYS A 182 10.76 -0.09 12.29
C LYS A 182 11.90 -0.61 11.41
N SER A 183 11.68 -0.70 10.11
CA SER A 183 12.69 -1.11 9.13
C SER A 183 12.29 -0.58 7.75
N PRO A 184 13.25 -0.23 6.88
CA PRO A 184 12.96 0.20 5.53
C PRO A 184 12.10 -0.81 4.77
N LEU A 185 11.13 -0.32 3.99
CA LEU A 185 10.33 -1.13 3.08
C LEU A 185 11.20 -1.48 1.85
N LYS A 186 11.22 -2.75 1.46
CA LYS A 186 11.92 -3.22 0.25
C LYS A 186 10.98 -3.57 -0.89
N ALA A 187 9.85 -4.17 -0.56
CA ALA A 187 8.84 -4.53 -1.54
C ALA A 187 7.45 -4.49 -0.91
N LEU A 188 6.45 -4.32 -1.74
CA LEU A 188 5.06 -4.50 -1.38
C LEU A 188 4.34 -5.29 -2.47
N LEU A 189 3.37 -6.11 -2.07
CA LEU A 189 2.51 -6.87 -2.97
C LEU A 189 1.05 -6.71 -2.57
N TYR A 190 0.18 -6.62 -3.56
CA TYR A 190 -1.25 -6.79 -3.39
C TYR A 190 -1.66 -8.18 -3.90
N LEU A 191 -2.37 -8.93 -3.08
CA LEU A 191 -2.86 -10.26 -3.45
C LEU A 191 -4.32 -10.41 -3.03
N LYS A 192 -5.17 -10.90 -3.94
CA LYS A 192 -6.54 -11.32 -3.59
C LYS A 192 -6.56 -12.65 -2.86
N GLU A 193 -5.68 -13.57 -3.25
CA GLU A 193 -5.56 -14.92 -2.70
C GLU A 193 -4.11 -15.23 -2.38
N ASP A 194 -3.91 -16.18 -1.45
CA ASP A 194 -2.57 -16.62 -1.10
C ASP A 194 -1.92 -17.40 -2.25
N ARG A 195 -0.63 -17.10 -2.47
CA ARG A 195 0.18 -17.77 -3.49
C ARG A 195 1.65 -17.85 -3.07
N GLU A 196 2.44 -18.62 -3.83
CA GLU A 196 3.88 -18.67 -3.63
C GLU A 196 4.56 -17.36 -4.06
N ILE A 197 5.58 -16.97 -3.30
CA ILE A 197 6.49 -15.87 -3.58
C ILE A 197 7.93 -16.33 -3.38
N ALA A 198 8.84 -15.78 -4.17
CA ALA A 198 10.28 -15.97 -4.04
C ALA A 198 10.89 -14.73 -3.39
N VAL A 199 11.50 -14.89 -2.22
CA VAL A 199 12.11 -13.84 -1.42
C VAL A 199 13.62 -13.97 -1.50
N TYR A 200 14.28 -12.92 -1.93
CA TYR A 200 15.73 -12.85 -2.12
C TYR A 200 16.38 -12.07 -0.99
N SER A 201 17.59 -12.45 -0.64
CA SER A 201 18.45 -11.68 0.26
C SER A 201 19.72 -11.25 -0.44
N THR A 202 20.38 -10.23 0.11
CA THR A 202 21.71 -9.78 -0.36
C THR A 202 22.82 -10.84 -0.13
N GLU A 203 22.66 -11.80 0.81
CA GLU A 203 23.32 -13.10 0.69
C GLU A 203 22.62 -13.83 -0.48
N PRO A 204 23.34 -14.40 -1.45
CA PRO A 204 22.70 -15.01 -2.63
C PRO A 204 21.88 -16.25 -2.24
N ARG A 205 20.77 -16.01 -1.56
CA ARG A 205 19.81 -17.02 -1.11
C ARG A 205 18.40 -16.65 -1.56
N VAL A 206 17.63 -17.66 -1.86
CA VAL A 206 16.22 -17.56 -2.20
C VAL A 206 15.41 -18.44 -1.28
N LEU A 207 14.27 -17.92 -0.85
CA LEU A 207 13.26 -18.64 -0.10
C LEU A 207 11.93 -18.54 -0.84
N ILE A 208 11.40 -19.67 -1.29
CA ILE A 208 10.05 -19.74 -1.86
C ILE A 208 9.09 -20.20 -0.77
N VAL A 209 8.07 -19.39 -0.50
CA VAL A 209 7.05 -19.71 0.51
C VAL A 209 5.66 -19.29 0.03
N ASN A 210 4.65 -20.00 0.54
CA ASN A 210 3.27 -19.56 0.34
C ASN A 210 2.92 -18.45 1.34
N THR A 211 2.26 -17.39 0.87
CA THR A 211 1.84 -16.25 1.69
C THR A 211 0.79 -16.60 2.75
N ALA A 212 0.17 -17.79 2.67
CA ALA A 212 -0.69 -18.32 3.72
C ALA A 212 0.04 -18.53 5.06
N LEU A 213 1.37 -18.70 5.04
CA LEU A 213 2.20 -18.76 6.25
C LEU A 213 2.29 -17.42 6.99
N LEU A 214 1.98 -16.31 6.32
CA LEU A 214 1.94 -14.99 6.91
C LEU A 214 0.58 -14.75 7.57
N GLY A 215 0.55 -14.75 8.89
CA GLY A 215 -0.69 -14.46 9.63
C GLY A 215 -1.19 -13.04 9.35
N VAL A 216 -2.46 -12.90 8.98
CA VAL A 216 -3.12 -11.63 8.71
C VAL A 216 -3.15 -10.76 9.97
N LYS A 217 -2.88 -9.47 9.81
CA LYS A 217 -2.92 -8.46 10.87
C LYS A 217 -3.97 -7.39 10.55
N THR A 218 -4.63 -6.92 11.58
CA THR A 218 -5.65 -5.85 11.48
C THR A 218 -5.03 -4.45 11.57
N THR A 219 -3.85 -4.34 12.21
CA THR A 219 -3.15 -3.07 12.40
C THR A 219 -2.14 -2.83 11.28
N ARG A 220 -2.26 -1.71 10.57
CA ARG A 220 -1.37 -1.33 9.46
C ARG A 220 0.10 -1.20 9.87
N THR A 221 0.37 -0.57 11.02
CA THR A 221 1.72 -0.29 11.55
C THR A 221 2.40 -1.50 12.19
N THR A 222 1.84 -2.71 12.01
CA THR A 222 2.43 -3.95 12.52
C THR A 222 3.82 -4.19 11.92
N GLN A 223 4.77 -4.66 12.74
CA GLN A 223 6.08 -5.11 12.26
C GLN A 223 6.01 -6.44 11.50
N GLY A 224 4.85 -7.09 11.51
CA GLY A 224 4.66 -8.40 10.90
C GLY A 224 5.35 -9.52 11.64
N VAL A 225 5.66 -10.58 10.90
CA VAL A 225 6.33 -11.79 11.37
C VAL A 225 7.70 -11.95 10.71
N ALA A 226 8.61 -12.66 11.37
CA ALA A 226 9.87 -13.03 10.75
C ALA A 226 9.59 -13.98 9.59
N LEU A 227 10.03 -13.63 8.40
CA LEU A 227 9.88 -14.41 7.16
C LEU A 227 11.23 -15.03 6.80
N LEU A 228 12.26 -14.20 6.69
CA LEU A 228 13.60 -14.60 6.30
C LEU A 228 14.56 -14.47 7.50
N THR A 229 15.29 -15.55 7.81
CA THR A 229 16.36 -15.51 8.80
C THR A 229 17.63 -15.00 8.14
N LEU A 230 18.06 -13.81 8.53
CA LEU A 230 19.21 -13.12 7.96
C LEU A 230 20.41 -13.16 8.90
N LYS A 231 21.61 -13.31 8.36
CA LYS A 231 22.85 -13.05 9.08
C LYS A 231 23.07 -11.55 9.21
N LYS A 232 23.79 -11.11 10.25
CA LYS A 232 23.92 -9.70 10.69
C LYS A 232 24.22 -8.66 9.59
N LYS A 233 24.92 -9.03 8.52
CA LYS A 233 25.33 -8.11 7.45
C LYS A 233 24.44 -8.15 6.20
N TYR A 234 23.46 -9.04 6.17
CA TYR A 234 22.61 -9.24 5.01
C TYR A 234 21.19 -8.76 5.30
N VAL A 235 20.51 -8.37 4.24
CA VAL A 235 19.15 -7.83 4.27
C VAL A 235 18.26 -8.54 3.26
N LEU A 236 16.95 -8.43 3.43
CA LEU A 236 15.99 -8.77 2.38
C LEU A 236 16.20 -7.77 1.23
N ASP A 237 16.31 -8.29 0.03
CA ASP A 237 16.61 -7.50 -1.16
C ASP A 237 15.38 -7.27 -2.04
N THR A 238 14.80 -8.33 -2.58
CA THR A 238 13.65 -8.24 -3.47
C THR A 238 12.69 -9.41 -3.28
N VAL A 239 11.47 -9.24 -3.79
CA VAL A 239 10.42 -10.27 -3.82
C VAL A 239 9.86 -10.34 -5.23
N ARG A 240 9.74 -11.57 -5.77
CA ARG A 240 9.20 -11.85 -7.10
C ARG A 240 8.20 -12.98 -7.04
N PHE A 241 7.40 -13.15 -8.06
CA PHE A 241 6.65 -14.38 -8.22
C PHE A 241 7.55 -15.50 -8.79
N PRO A 242 7.31 -16.79 -8.43
CA PRO A 242 8.15 -17.88 -8.90
C PRO A 242 8.30 -17.93 -10.43
N GLU A 243 7.25 -17.62 -11.17
CA GLU A 243 7.24 -17.54 -12.63
C GLU A 243 8.13 -16.45 -13.23
N GLU A 244 8.48 -15.45 -12.44
CA GLU A 244 9.33 -14.32 -12.87
C GLU A 244 10.81 -14.54 -12.55
N THR A 245 11.14 -15.65 -11.84
CA THR A 245 12.51 -15.87 -11.33
C THR A 245 13.44 -16.52 -12.33
N GLY A 246 12.94 -17.17 -13.38
CA GLY A 246 13.73 -17.99 -14.28
C GLY A 246 14.33 -19.27 -13.66
N ILE A 247 14.04 -19.53 -12.38
CA ILE A 247 14.52 -20.73 -11.66
C ILE A 247 13.79 -21.98 -12.17
N THR A 248 14.55 -22.98 -12.59
CA THR A 248 13.99 -24.24 -13.13
C THR A 248 13.60 -25.22 -12.05
N ASP A 249 14.38 -25.35 -10.98
CA ASP A 249 14.10 -26.26 -9.84
C ASP A 249 13.62 -25.46 -8.62
N LEU A 250 12.36 -25.01 -8.67
CA LEU A 250 11.73 -24.28 -7.57
C LEU A 250 11.64 -25.10 -6.28
N ALA A 251 11.56 -26.45 -6.36
CA ALA A 251 11.40 -27.31 -5.20
C ALA A 251 12.55 -27.19 -4.21
N ARG A 252 13.76 -26.96 -4.71
CA ARG A 252 14.97 -26.73 -3.90
C ARG A 252 14.85 -25.54 -2.95
N TYR A 253 14.15 -24.49 -3.36
CA TYR A 253 14.05 -23.20 -2.66
C TYR A 253 12.80 -23.10 -1.82
N ARG A 254 11.88 -24.06 -1.87
CA ARG A 254 10.63 -24.06 -1.09
C ARG A 254 10.88 -24.30 0.38
N GLY A 255 10.39 -23.35 1.21
CA GLY A 255 10.31 -23.48 2.65
C GLY A 255 8.92 -23.95 3.09
N ARG A 256 8.88 -24.88 4.05
CA ARG A 256 7.61 -25.41 4.62
C ARG A 256 7.12 -24.59 5.81
N SER A 257 7.97 -23.78 6.39
CA SER A 257 7.69 -22.95 7.57
C SER A 257 8.49 -21.67 7.53
N ILE A 258 8.06 -20.67 8.29
CA ILE A 258 8.75 -19.39 8.50
C ILE A 258 9.02 -19.19 10.00
N PRO A 259 10.14 -18.51 10.38
CA PRO A 259 11.19 -18.00 9.52
C PRO A 259 12.11 -19.08 8.96
N ALA A 260 12.65 -18.86 7.78
CA ALA A 260 13.64 -19.75 7.16
C ALA A 260 14.79 -18.96 6.53
N THR A 261 15.97 -19.63 6.40
CA THR A 261 17.17 -18.97 5.85
C THR A 261 17.15 -18.91 4.32
N GLY A 262 16.35 -19.75 3.68
CA GLY A 262 16.41 -19.98 2.24
C GLY A 262 17.62 -20.83 1.80
N ALA A 263 17.62 -21.26 0.56
CA ALA A 263 18.73 -22.03 -0.04
C ALA A 263 19.67 -21.09 -0.82
N LEU A 264 20.93 -21.45 -0.89
CA LEU A 264 21.91 -20.73 -1.73
C LEU A 264 21.48 -20.84 -3.19
N LEU A 265 21.46 -19.69 -3.85
CA LEU A 265 21.15 -19.56 -5.28
C LEU A 265 22.28 -20.28 -6.06
N LYS A 266 21.90 -21.18 -6.96
CA LYS A 266 22.85 -21.81 -7.85
C LYS A 266 23.24 -20.83 -8.98
N THR A 267 24.45 -20.97 -9.49
CA THR A 267 24.94 -20.14 -10.60
C THR A 267 24.06 -20.25 -11.86
N GLU A 268 23.46 -21.40 -12.07
CA GLU A 268 22.53 -21.64 -13.19
C GLU A 268 21.18 -20.94 -13.05
N ASP A 269 20.78 -20.60 -11.81
CA ASP A 269 19.54 -19.92 -11.46
C ASP A 269 19.75 -18.41 -11.21
N SER A 270 20.97 -17.89 -11.43
CA SER A 270 21.32 -16.48 -11.23
C SER A 270 20.98 -15.67 -12.50
N ASP A 271 20.38 -14.50 -12.30
CA ASP A 271 20.02 -13.55 -13.37
C ASP A 271 21.23 -13.10 -14.20
N ASP A 272 22.47 -13.25 -13.69
CA ASP A 272 23.71 -12.87 -14.38
C ASP A 272 23.95 -13.61 -15.70
N LYS A 273 23.23 -14.70 -15.97
CA LYS A 273 23.33 -15.41 -17.25
C LYS A 273 22.56 -14.76 -18.41
N GLN A 274 21.56 -13.93 -18.13
CA GLN A 274 20.82 -13.23 -19.18
C GLN A 274 21.62 -12.07 -19.81
N LEU A 275 22.59 -11.53 -19.08
CA LEU A 275 23.45 -10.44 -19.58
C LEU A 275 24.68 -10.92 -20.39
N SER A 276 24.99 -12.22 -20.37
CA SER A 276 26.16 -12.77 -21.11
C SER A 276 25.83 -13.39 -22.47
N LEU A 277 24.58 -13.26 -22.95
CA LEU A 277 24.11 -13.79 -24.25
C LEU A 277 23.58 -12.72 -25.20
N ILE A 278 23.94 -11.43 -24.98
CA ILE A 278 23.70 -10.34 -25.93
C ILE A 278 25.03 -9.80 -26.41
#